data_4665a764c285b3ecae165642acd70d38
#
_entry.id   4665a764c285b3ecae165642acd70d38
#
_cell.length_a   1.000
_cell.length_b   1.000
_cell.length_c   1.000
_cell.angle_alpha   90.00
_cell.angle_beta   90.00
_cell.angle_gamma   90.00
#
_symmetry.space_group_name_H-M   'P 1'
#
loop_
_entity.id
_entity.type
_entity.pdbx_description
1 polymer ?
#
loop_
_entity_poly.entity_id
_entity_poly.type
_entity_poly.pdbx_seq_one_letter_code
_entity_poly.pdbx_strand_id
1 'polypeptide(L)'
;MFELPARMTQLQDNIRAGHVSAQDALLAQVRRGQSLNTKFPCVIEELPLASHHDGPLAGIALAHKDIFQLNDRAPGCGVGMGLTHKGMAPANAISALQQAGASQWATLVMAPHACGATSQNMHFARCINPTDAGAAVGGSSSGSAVAVAAGMTYAALGTDTAGSVRIPAATCGLIGLKTTQGAISNLGCAPLAPSLDSVGILSRFPQDAREIWAALCPQMPRLLAQQPVNCQLWMPEKGVSPLVAQAVRNWTLQLNATVREINMDESFEVLNRHAQRVLFYETAQTHLATLKEGTAEPSVQSIGLLGLGLPQSWYEESIQSRTFLLENFVNQHFGEADFLITPSLADTVPDWQTVQIGHSTFDRAGLFAMHRYMGFVNYLGLPSLNLPIGRDAQGRAICVQVLARPYAEHQLLNFAEQSPFVFWNLTTHA
;
A
#
# COMPACT_ATOMS: atom_id res chain seq x y z
N MET A 1 3.89 -29.98 -15.55
CA MET A 1 3.08 -28.80 -15.09
C MET A 1 4.01 -27.60 -15.13
N PHE A 2 3.61 -26.49 -15.75
CA PHE A 2 4.43 -25.28 -15.82
C PHE A 2 4.62 -24.67 -14.41
N GLU A 3 5.86 -24.45 -14.02
CA GLU A 3 6.20 -23.83 -12.73
C GLU A 3 6.19 -22.31 -12.89
N LEU A 4 5.43 -21.62 -12.04
CA LEU A 4 5.32 -20.18 -12.07
C LEU A 4 6.61 -19.54 -11.56
N PRO A 5 7.24 -18.64 -12.35
CA PRO A 5 8.45 -17.93 -11.90
C PRO A 5 8.16 -16.99 -10.73
N ALA A 6 9.22 -16.57 -10.03
CA ALA A 6 9.10 -15.67 -8.89
C ALA A 6 8.62 -14.25 -9.29
N ARG A 7 8.98 -13.78 -10.48
CA ARG A 7 8.68 -12.44 -11.01
C ARG A 7 7.63 -12.51 -12.11
N MET A 8 6.73 -11.53 -12.11
CA MET A 8 5.75 -11.32 -13.17
C MET A 8 6.43 -11.09 -14.53
N THR A 9 7.49 -10.28 -14.55
CA THR A 9 8.24 -10.00 -15.78
C THR A 9 8.81 -11.26 -16.44
N GLN A 10 9.29 -12.23 -15.65
CA GLN A 10 9.75 -13.52 -16.17
C GLN A 10 8.58 -14.35 -16.76
N LEU A 11 7.39 -14.29 -16.13
CA LEU A 11 6.22 -14.95 -16.70
C LEU A 11 5.81 -14.32 -18.03
N GLN A 12 5.82 -12.99 -18.12
CA GLN A 12 5.55 -12.27 -19.36
C GLN A 12 6.54 -12.67 -20.47
N ASP A 13 7.83 -12.80 -20.14
CA ASP A 13 8.85 -13.26 -21.11
C ASP A 13 8.59 -14.70 -21.57
N ASN A 14 8.21 -15.60 -20.68
CA ASN A 14 7.84 -16.98 -21.03
C ASN A 14 6.60 -17.04 -21.93
N ILE A 15 5.59 -16.19 -21.70
CA ILE A 15 4.42 -16.09 -22.56
C ILE A 15 4.80 -15.56 -23.95
N ARG A 16 5.59 -14.48 -24.03
CA ARG A 16 6.05 -13.90 -25.29
C ARG A 16 6.90 -14.87 -26.12
N ALA A 17 7.72 -15.68 -25.43
CA ALA A 17 8.54 -16.71 -26.05
C ALA A 17 7.76 -17.97 -26.46
N GLY A 18 6.47 -18.06 -26.13
CA GLY A 18 5.61 -19.23 -26.42
C GLY A 18 5.92 -20.45 -25.54
N HIS A 19 6.67 -20.31 -24.45
CA HIS A 19 6.95 -21.39 -23.50
C HIS A 19 5.70 -21.80 -22.69
N VAL A 20 4.74 -20.90 -22.55
CA VAL A 20 3.44 -21.15 -21.94
C VAL A 20 2.39 -20.26 -22.61
N SER A 21 1.17 -20.76 -22.80
CA SER A 21 0.07 -19.93 -23.29
C SER A 21 -0.41 -18.96 -22.20
N ALA A 22 -0.94 -17.79 -22.59
CA ALA A 22 -1.53 -16.84 -21.66
C ALA A 22 -2.64 -17.49 -20.80
N GLN A 23 -3.45 -18.36 -21.42
CA GLN A 23 -4.53 -19.09 -20.73
C GLN A 23 -3.98 -20.07 -19.68
N ASP A 24 -2.95 -20.86 -20.03
CA ASP A 24 -2.35 -21.81 -19.08
C ASP A 24 -1.66 -21.08 -17.94
N ALA A 25 -1.01 -19.93 -18.22
CA ALA A 25 -0.41 -19.06 -17.23
C ALA A 25 -1.45 -18.49 -16.24
N LEU A 26 -2.60 -18.02 -16.75
CA LEU A 26 -3.72 -17.57 -15.90
C LEU A 26 -4.22 -18.69 -14.99
N LEU A 27 -4.52 -19.86 -15.55
CA LEU A 27 -5.03 -20.99 -14.79
C LEU A 27 -4.02 -21.50 -13.74
N ALA A 28 -2.73 -21.47 -14.05
CA ALA A 28 -1.68 -21.85 -13.09
C ALA A 28 -1.62 -20.87 -11.90
N GLN A 29 -1.72 -19.56 -12.15
CA GLN A 29 -1.74 -18.53 -11.10
C GLN A 29 -2.97 -18.68 -10.21
N VAL A 30 -4.16 -18.87 -10.78
CA VAL A 30 -5.40 -19.04 -9.99
C VAL A 30 -5.34 -20.30 -9.13
N ARG A 31 -4.94 -21.46 -9.68
CA ARG A 31 -4.77 -22.69 -8.90
C ARG A 31 -3.80 -22.53 -7.74
N ARG A 32 -2.67 -21.82 -7.98
CA ARG A 32 -1.72 -21.49 -6.92
C ARG A 32 -2.35 -20.58 -5.86
N GLY A 33 -3.08 -19.55 -6.27
CA GLY A 33 -3.79 -18.65 -5.38
C GLY A 33 -4.79 -19.38 -4.48
N GLN A 34 -5.62 -20.24 -5.06
CA GLN A 34 -6.60 -21.07 -4.35
C GLN A 34 -5.93 -21.99 -3.32
N SER A 35 -4.87 -22.68 -3.74
CA SER A 35 -4.11 -23.57 -2.82
C SER A 35 -3.51 -22.82 -1.65
N LEU A 36 -2.90 -21.64 -1.89
CA LEU A 36 -2.28 -20.84 -0.84
C LEU A 36 -3.29 -20.15 0.07
N ASN A 37 -4.50 -19.86 -0.40
CA ASN A 37 -5.56 -19.25 0.40
C ASN A 37 -6.04 -20.17 1.54
N THR A 38 -5.85 -21.47 1.44
CA THR A 38 -6.12 -22.41 2.54
C THR A 38 -5.20 -22.19 3.73
N LYS A 39 -3.96 -21.81 3.49
CA LYS A 39 -2.94 -21.54 4.52
C LYS A 39 -2.92 -20.07 4.97
N PHE A 40 -3.18 -19.17 4.05
CA PHE A 40 -3.14 -17.71 4.25
C PHE A 40 -4.48 -17.09 3.82
N PRO A 41 -5.56 -17.27 4.59
CA PRO A 41 -6.89 -16.82 4.19
C PRO A 41 -6.92 -15.30 4.02
N CYS A 42 -7.22 -14.86 2.79
CA CYS A 42 -7.31 -13.44 2.46
C CYS A 42 -8.24 -13.15 1.26
N VAL A 43 -8.78 -14.17 0.63
CA VAL A 43 -9.75 -14.03 -0.47
C VAL A 43 -11.17 -13.94 0.10
N ILE A 44 -11.91 -12.92 -0.32
CA ILE A 44 -13.33 -12.76 -0.01
C ILE A 44 -14.16 -13.55 -1.02
N GLU A 45 -13.86 -13.35 -2.31
CA GLU A 45 -14.57 -13.97 -3.41
C GLU A 45 -13.65 -14.19 -4.61
N GLU A 46 -13.82 -15.34 -5.22
CA GLU A 46 -13.22 -15.66 -6.52
C GLU A 46 -14.09 -15.10 -7.65
N LEU A 47 -13.45 -14.54 -8.66
CA LEU A 47 -14.11 -13.92 -9.79
C LEU A 47 -13.93 -14.77 -11.05
N PRO A 48 -14.93 -14.79 -11.97
CA PRO A 48 -14.76 -15.40 -13.26
C PRO A 48 -13.59 -14.76 -14.03
N LEU A 49 -12.70 -15.57 -14.55
CA LEU A 49 -11.61 -15.08 -15.39
C LEU A 49 -12.17 -14.52 -16.69
N ALA A 50 -11.88 -13.26 -16.96
CA ALA A 50 -12.12 -12.68 -18.26
C ALA A 50 -11.03 -13.15 -19.24
N SER A 51 -11.42 -13.53 -20.45
CA SER A 51 -10.51 -13.88 -21.52
C SER A 51 -9.95 -12.62 -22.19
N HIS A 52 -9.06 -11.92 -21.51
CA HIS A 52 -8.28 -10.82 -22.13
C HIS A 52 -6.95 -11.41 -22.57
N HIS A 53 -6.73 -11.46 -23.89
CA HIS A 53 -5.56 -12.13 -24.46
C HIS A 53 -4.51 -11.17 -25.02
N ASP A 54 -4.87 -9.90 -25.22
CA ASP A 54 -4.01 -8.88 -25.82
C ASP A 54 -3.59 -7.84 -24.80
N GLY A 55 -2.35 -7.37 -24.92
CA GLY A 55 -1.81 -6.31 -24.07
C GLY A 55 -0.58 -6.69 -23.27
N PRO A 56 0.08 -5.71 -22.64
CA PRO A 56 1.32 -5.93 -21.90
C PRO A 56 1.15 -6.84 -20.67
N LEU A 57 -0.05 -6.95 -20.12
CA LEU A 57 -0.37 -7.81 -18.98
C LEU A 57 -1.18 -9.06 -19.36
N ALA A 58 -1.20 -9.45 -20.64
CA ALA A 58 -1.86 -10.66 -21.09
C ALA A 58 -1.31 -11.89 -20.37
N GLY A 59 -2.20 -12.75 -19.86
CA GLY A 59 -1.82 -13.95 -19.09
C GLY A 59 -1.47 -13.69 -17.63
N ILE A 60 -1.64 -12.44 -17.11
CA ILE A 60 -1.41 -12.11 -15.72
C ILE A 60 -2.73 -12.10 -14.95
N ALA A 61 -2.80 -12.87 -13.85
CA ALA A 61 -3.92 -12.93 -12.93
C ALA A 61 -3.63 -12.04 -11.70
N LEU A 62 -4.49 -11.04 -11.47
CA LEU A 62 -4.37 -10.10 -10.36
C LEU A 62 -5.55 -10.28 -9.38
N ALA A 63 -5.33 -9.90 -8.13
CA ALA A 63 -6.37 -9.80 -7.12
C ALA A 63 -6.21 -8.48 -6.37
N HIS A 64 -7.31 -7.87 -5.96
CA HIS A 64 -7.29 -6.52 -5.43
C HIS A 64 -8.13 -6.36 -4.17
N LYS A 65 -7.79 -5.36 -3.37
CA LYS A 65 -8.55 -4.93 -2.20
C LYS A 65 -10.04 -4.75 -2.54
N ASP A 66 -10.92 -5.20 -1.65
CA ASP A 66 -12.39 -5.13 -1.80
C ASP A 66 -12.96 -3.71 -1.65
N ILE A 67 -12.27 -2.73 -2.19
CA ILE A 67 -12.64 -1.32 -2.22
C ILE A 67 -12.95 -0.81 -3.62
N PHE A 68 -12.56 -1.59 -4.63
CA PHE A 68 -12.74 -1.25 -6.03
C PHE A 68 -14.07 -1.76 -6.54
N GLN A 69 -14.83 -0.90 -7.17
CA GLN A 69 -15.98 -1.25 -7.98
C GLN A 69 -15.56 -2.17 -9.13
N LEU A 70 -16.28 -3.25 -9.34
CA LEU A 70 -16.08 -4.18 -10.44
C LEU A 70 -17.22 -4.05 -11.45
N ASN A 71 -17.13 -4.74 -12.60
CA ASN A 71 -18.24 -4.83 -13.55
C ASN A 71 -19.50 -5.33 -12.82
N ASP A 72 -20.57 -4.58 -12.93
CA ASP A 72 -21.88 -4.90 -12.33
C ASP A 72 -21.89 -5.15 -10.82
N ARG A 73 -20.86 -4.65 -10.08
CA ARG A 73 -20.72 -4.94 -8.66
C ARG A 73 -20.12 -3.80 -7.87
N ALA A 74 -20.81 -3.37 -6.83
CA ALA A 74 -20.30 -2.45 -5.81
C ALA A 74 -19.23 -3.13 -4.95
N PRO A 75 -18.26 -2.39 -4.38
CA PRO A 75 -17.31 -2.93 -3.43
C PRO A 75 -18.00 -3.37 -2.13
N GLY A 76 -17.52 -4.47 -1.52
CA GLY A 76 -18.01 -4.93 -0.22
C GLY A 76 -17.38 -4.18 0.95
N CYS A 77 -16.33 -3.41 0.71
CA CYS A 77 -15.62 -2.59 1.70
C CYS A 77 -15.15 -3.35 2.94
N GLY A 78 -14.91 -4.66 2.81
CA GLY A 78 -14.46 -5.50 3.92
C GLY A 78 -15.53 -5.83 4.97
N VAL A 79 -16.80 -5.52 4.73
CA VAL A 79 -17.92 -5.78 5.65
C VAL A 79 -18.91 -6.82 5.12
N GLY A 80 -18.72 -7.27 3.89
CA GLY A 80 -19.56 -8.25 3.24
C GLY A 80 -19.16 -8.48 1.81
N MET A 81 -19.97 -9.24 1.07
CA MET A 81 -19.82 -9.37 -0.37
C MET A 81 -20.45 -8.16 -1.06
N GLY A 82 -19.77 -7.64 -2.09
CA GLY A 82 -20.31 -6.52 -2.87
C GLY A 82 -21.67 -6.85 -3.51
N LEU A 83 -22.55 -5.87 -3.54
CA LEU A 83 -23.88 -6.03 -4.12
C LEU A 83 -23.82 -5.96 -5.66
N THR A 84 -24.63 -6.78 -6.33
CA THR A 84 -24.76 -6.72 -7.79
C THR A 84 -25.59 -5.50 -8.19
N HIS A 85 -25.02 -4.68 -9.09
CA HIS A 85 -25.67 -3.52 -9.70
C HIS A 85 -25.42 -3.55 -11.22
N LYS A 86 -26.41 -4.02 -11.98
CA LYS A 86 -26.29 -4.12 -13.46
C LYS A 86 -26.00 -2.76 -14.08
N GLY A 87 -25.04 -2.73 -15.00
CA GLY A 87 -24.62 -1.52 -15.71
C GLY A 87 -23.59 -0.66 -14.96
N MET A 88 -23.14 -1.11 -13.78
CA MET A 88 -22.08 -0.44 -13.05
C MET A 88 -20.74 -0.68 -13.73
N ALA A 89 -20.05 0.41 -14.12
CA ALA A 89 -18.72 0.31 -14.71
C ALA A 89 -17.66 0.02 -13.62
N PRO A 90 -16.57 -0.67 -13.95
CA PRO A 90 -15.50 -0.91 -12.98
C PRO A 90 -14.78 0.38 -12.61
N ALA A 91 -14.10 0.39 -11.47
CA ALA A 91 -13.19 1.46 -11.09
C ALA A 91 -12.16 1.74 -12.21
N ASN A 92 -11.78 3.00 -12.40
CA ASN A 92 -10.87 3.39 -13.48
C ASN A 92 -9.55 2.59 -13.43
N ALA A 93 -8.99 2.36 -12.23
CA ALA A 93 -7.78 1.57 -12.07
C ALA A 93 -7.97 0.11 -12.52
N ILE A 94 -9.13 -0.47 -12.24
CA ILE A 94 -9.47 -1.83 -12.66
C ILE A 94 -9.63 -1.89 -14.18
N SER A 95 -10.36 -0.94 -14.74
CA SER A 95 -10.56 -0.82 -16.18
C SER A 95 -9.23 -0.71 -16.94
N ALA A 96 -8.30 0.11 -16.43
CA ALA A 96 -6.97 0.27 -17.04
C ALA A 96 -6.17 -1.04 -17.06
N LEU A 97 -6.19 -1.80 -15.96
CA LEU A 97 -5.52 -3.11 -15.91
C LEU A 97 -6.16 -4.13 -16.86
N GLN A 98 -7.49 -4.14 -16.95
CA GLN A 98 -8.21 -4.99 -17.91
C GLN A 98 -7.88 -4.63 -19.35
N GLN A 99 -7.83 -3.33 -19.69
CA GLN A 99 -7.43 -2.86 -21.01
C GLN A 99 -5.97 -3.21 -21.35
N ALA A 100 -5.11 -3.30 -20.34
CA ALA A 100 -3.75 -3.79 -20.49
C ALA A 100 -3.64 -5.33 -20.61
N GLY A 101 -4.76 -6.06 -20.55
CA GLY A 101 -4.83 -7.52 -20.73
C GLY A 101 -4.82 -8.34 -19.44
N ALA A 102 -4.74 -7.70 -18.26
CA ALA A 102 -4.78 -8.43 -16.98
C ALA A 102 -6.18 -8.98 -16.68
N SER A 103 -6.24 -10.17 -16.09
CA SER A 103 -7.46 -10.76 -15.55
C SER A 103 -7.51 -10.61 -14.04
N GLN A 104 -8.67 -10.24 -13.51
CA GLN A 104 -8.93 -10.30 -12.07
C GLN A 104 -9.52 -11.66 -11.70
N TRP A 105 -8.97 -12.28 -10.64
CA TRP A 105 -9.46 -13.58 -10.19
C TRP A 105 -10.08 -13.56 -8.80
N ALA A 106 -9.83 -12.51 -7.99
CA ALA A 106 -10.38 -12.43 -6.64
C ALA A 106 -10.48 -11.00 -6.09
N THR A 107 -11.38 -10.82 -5.12
CA THR A 107 -11.39 -9.68 -4.18
C THR A 107 -10.74 -10.10 -2.85
N LEU A 108 -10.07 -9.15 -2.19
CA LEU A 108 -9.20 -9.43 -1.05
C LEU A 108 -9.66 -8.69 0.21
N VAL A 109 -9.53 -9.37 1.34
CA VAL A 109 -9.85 -8.86 2.69
C VAL A 109 -9.13 -7.53 2.94
N MET A 110 -9.84 -6.65 3.62
CA MET A 110 -9.35 -5.34 4.04
C MET A 110 -9.91 -4.97 5.43
N ALA A 111 -9.31 -3.99 6.10
CA ALA A 111 -9.97 -3.41 7.26
C ALA A 111 -11.30 -2.75 6.83
N PRO A 112 -12.40 -2.89 7.62
CA PRO A 112 -13.70 -2.35 7.28
C PRO A 112 -13.64 -0.89 6.84
N HIS A 113 -14.25 -0.57 5.70
CA HIS A 113 -14.29 0.77 5.08
C HIS A 113 -12.93 1.44 4.92
N ALA A 114 -11.86 0.67 4.71
CA ALA A 114 -10.48 1.14 4.66
C ALA A 114 -9.98 1.83 5.95
N CYS A 115 -10.74 1.77 7.03
CA CYS A 115 -10.46 2.43 8.30
C CYS A 115 -9.79 1.47 9.28
N GLY A 116 -8.47 1.56 9.44
CA GLY A 116 -7.69 0.75 10.37
C GLY A 116 -6.27 0.44 9.88
N ALA A 117 -5.29 0.63 10.75
CA ALA A 117 -3.88 0.34 10.49
C ALA A 117 -3.51 -1.15 10.71
N THR A 118 -4.45 -1.96 11.18
CA THR A 118 -4.29 -3.39 11.42
C THR A 118 -5.12 -4.21 10.44
N SER A 119 -4.91 -5.52 10.43
CA SER A 119 -5.76 -6.46 9.68
C SER A 119 -7.01 -6.89 10.45
N GLN A 120 -7.36 -6.22 11.54
CA GLN A 120 -8.53 -6.56 12.33
C GLN A 120 -9.81 -6.40 11.51
N ASN A 121 -10.53 -7.49 11.34
CA ASN A 121 -11.80 -7.57 10.64
C ASN A 121 -12.64 -8.68 11.29
N MET A 122 -13.89 -8.37 11.63
CA MET A 122 -14.81 -9.31 12.30
C MET A 122 -15.72 -10.06 11.32
N HIS A 123 -15.71 -9.68 10.03
CA HIS A 123 -16.58 -10.26 8.99
C HIS A 123 -15.90 -11.39 8.23
N PHE A 124 -14.55 -11.44 8.23
CA PHE A 124 -13.77 -12.43 7.48
C PHE A 124 -12.70 -13.06 8.36
N ALA A 125 -12.13 -14.18 7.89
CA ALA A 125 -11.03 -14.84 8.56
C ALA A 125 -9.84 -13.88 8.76
N ARG A 126 -9.13 -14.05 9.86
CA ARG A 126 -7.92 -13.28 10.15
C ARG A 126 -6.87 -13.50 9.06
N CYS A 127 -6.39 -12.43 8.47
CA CYS A 127 -5.21 -12.46 7.61
C CYS A 127 -3.98 -12.90 8.42
N ILE A 128 -3.24 -13.87 7.91
CA ILE A 128 -2.01 -14.39 8.52
C ILE A 128 -0.82 -13.82 7.76
N ASN A 129 0.15 -13.24 8.47
CA ASN A 129 1.37 -12.72 7.84
C ASN A 129 2.21 -13.89 7.30
N PRO A 130 2.48 -13.95 5.98
CA PRO A 130 3.23 -15.07 5.41
C PRO A 130 4.69 -15.13 5.84
N THR A 131 5.27 -14.04 6.34
CA THR A 131 6.67 -14.01 6.80
C THR A 131 6.83 -14.52 8.24
N ASP A 132 5.79 -14.31 9.08
CA ASP A 132 5.71 -14.80 10.46
C ASP A 132 4.23 -14.78 10.89
N ALA A 133 3.65 -15.93 11.19
CA ALA A 133 2.24 -16.07 11.58
C ALA A 133 1.89 -15.35 12.90
N GLY A 134 2.87 -15.05 13.73
CA GLY A 134 2.75 -14.26 14.95
C GLY A 134 2.79 -12.75 14.73
N ALA A 135 3.27 -12.31 13.58
CA ALA A 135 3.42 -10.89 13.25
C ALA A 135 2.10 -10.26 12.79
N ALA A 136 1.96 -8.95 13.00
CA ALA A 136 0.89 -8.15 12.43
C ALA A 136 0.99 -8.12 10.90
N VAL A 137 -0.15 -8.13 10.21
CA VAL A 137 -0.23 -7.93 8.75
C VAL A 137 -0.30 -6.43 8.40
N GLY A 138 -0.80 -5.62 9.33
CA GLY A 138 -1.11 -4.24 9.00
C GLY A 138 -2.37 -4.10 8.13
N GLY A 139 -2.72 -2.86 7.83
CA GLY A 139 -3.93 -2.49 7.08
C GLY A 139 -3.87 -1.05 6.56
N SER A 140 -4.92 -0.72 5.84
CA SER A 140 -6.18 -1.41 5.57
C SER A 140 -6.13 -2.40 4.39
N SER A 141 -5.08 -2.42 3.53
CA SER A 141 -4.95 -3.33 2.39
C SER A 141 -4.32 -4.67 2.82
N SER A 142 -4.84 -5.28 3.89
CA SER A 142 -4.28 -6.48 4.54
C SER A 142 -4.25 -7.70 3.63
N GLY A 143 -5.38 -8.04 3.01
CA GLY A 143 -5.46 -9.17 2.08
C GLY A 143 -4.59 -8.98 0.84
N SER A 144 -4.47 -7.74 0.32
CA SER A 144 -3.57 -7.42 -0.78
C SER A 144 -2.11 -7.74 -0.43
N ALA A 145 -1.67 -7.37 0.77
CA ALA A 145 -0.31 -7.68 1.22
C ALA A 145 -0.11 -9.19 1.41
N VAL A 146 -1.06 -9.88 2.05
CA VAL A 146 -0.98 -11.32 2.25
C VAL A 146 -0.94 -12.07 0.93
N ALA A 147 -1.84 -11.76 -0.02
CA ALA A 147 -1.89 -12.42 -1.32
C ALA A 147 -0.58 -12.26 -2.10
N VAL A 148 0.01 -11.06 -2.09
CA VAL A 148 1.31 -10.79 -2.76
C VAL A 148 2.46 -11.47 -2.03
N ALA A 149 2.55 -11.35 -0.69
CA ALA A 149 3.62 -11.94 0.10
C ALA A 149 3.61 -13.46 0.02
N ALA A 150 2.42 -14.10 0.11
CA ALA A 150 2.27 -15.55 -0.04
C ALA A 150 2.52 -16.02 -1.48
N GLY A 151 2.51 -15.14 -2.47
CA GLY A 151 2.70 -15.49 -3.89
C GLY A 151 1.43 -15.99 -4.58
N MET A 152 0.24 -15.67 -4.08
CA MET A 152 -1.03 -15.96 -4.72
C MET A 152 -1.23 -15.11 -5.98
N THR A 153 -0.69 -13.90 -5.98
CA THR A 153 -0.67 -12.97 -7.11
C THR A 153 0.69 -12.25 -7.15
N TYR A 154 1.09 -11.78 -8.31
CA TYR A 154 2.36 -11.03 -8.47
C TYR A 154 2.27 -9.61 -7.93
N ALA A 155 1.11 -8.99 -8.11
CA ALA A 155 0.83 -7.66 -7.61
C ALA A 155 -0.64 -7.53 -7.21
N ALA A 156 -0.94 -6.57 -6.35
CA ALA A 156 -2.29 -6.21 -5.95
C ALA A 156 -2.43 -4.70 -5.83
N LEU A 157 -3.61 -4.17 -6.16
CA LEU A 157 -3.96 -2.82 -5.81
C LEU A 157 -4.51 -2.73 -4.39
N GLY A 158 -4.24 -1.60 -3.77
CA GLY A 158 -4.85 -1.14 -2.53
C GLY A 158 -5.14 0.35 -2.60
N THR A 159 -5.63 0.92 -1.49
CA THR A 159 -5.75 2.37 -1.32
C THR A 159 -4.97 2.80 -0.08
N ASP A 160 -4.38 3.98 -0.15
CA ASP A 160 -3.55 4.55 0.92
C ASP A 160 -4.08 5.94 1.28
N THR A 161 -4.66 6.06 2.48
CA THR A 161 -5.22 7.31 3.02
C THR A 161 -4.30 7.90 4.09
N ALA A 162 -3.66 7.03 4.88
CA ALA A 162 -2.70 7.37 5.92
C ALA A 162 -1.72 6.21 6.15
N GLY A 163 -1.28 5.55 5.06
CA GLY A 163 -0.35 4.43 5.10
C GLY A 163 -0.94 3.08 4.70
N SER A 164 -2.20 3.01 4.26
CA SER A 164 -2.91 1.73 4.06
C SER A 164 -2.39 0.82 2.94
N VAL A 165 -1.42 1.24 2.14
CA VAL A 165 -0.60 0.39 1.24
C VAL A 165 0.77 0.16 1.86
N ARG A 166 1.38 1.21 2.39
CA ARG A 166 2.76 1.21 2.91
C ARG A 166 2.90 0.43 4.22
N ILE A 167 1.93 0.54 5.14
CA ILE A 167 1.94 -0.22 6.40
C ILE A 167 1.92 -1.74 6.13
N PRO A 168 0.92 -2.31 5.42
CA PRO A 168 0.91 -3.75 5.18
C PRO A 168 2.06 -4.20 4.26
N ALA A 169 2.59 -3.34 3.37
CA ALA A 169 3.83 -3.62 2.66
C ALA A 169 5.02 -3.74 3.61
N ALA A 170 5.15 -2.82 4.58
CA ALA A 170 6.25 -2.84 5.54
C ALA A 170 6.19 -4.06 6.47
N THR A 171 5.02 -4.44 6.96
CA THR A 171 4.86 -5.58 7.86
C THR A 171 5.01 -6.94 7.17
N CYS A 172 4.71 -7.02 5.86
CA CYS A 172 4.82 -8.25 5.07
C CYS A 172 6.08 -8.32 4.20
N GLY A 173 7.01 -7.35 4.32
CA GLY A 173 8.27 -7.33 3.57
C GLY A 173 8.10 -7.14 2.06
N LEU A 174 7.25 -6.23 1.64
CA LEU A 174 6.88 -5.97 0.24
C LEU A 174 7.31 -4.59 -0.25
N ILE A 175 7.38 -4.46 -1.56
CA ILE A 175 7.33 -3.17 -2.23
C ILE A 175 5.90 -2.63 -2.12
N GLY A 176 5.75 -1.40 -1.61
CA GLY A 176 4.45 -0.74 -1.49
C GLY A 176 4.53 0.67 -2.06
N LEU A 177 4.00 0.89 -3.25
CA LEU A 177 3.97 2.21 -3.89
C LEU A 177 2.65 2.92 -3.58
N LYS A 178 2.73 3.99 -2.79
CA LYS A 178 1.69 5.02 -2.75
C LYS A 178 1.97 6.02 -3.86
N THR A 179 1.02 6.23 -4.75
CA THR A 179 1.18 7.16 -5.89
C THR A 179 0.93 8.62 -5.49
N THR A 180 1.36 9.54 -6.32
CA THR A 180 0.95 10.95 -6.23
C THR A 180 -0.56 11.04 -6.17
N GLN A 181 -1.09 11.91 -5.32
CA GLN A 181 -2.52 12.17 -5.25
C GLN A 181 -3.08 12.52 -6.62
N GLY A 182 -4.09 11.76 -7.07
CA GLY A 182 -4.74 11.96 -8.36
C GLY A 182 -3.97 11.44 -9.58
N ALA A 183 -2.76 10.88 -9.45
CA ALA A 183 -2.05 10.26 -10.56
C ALA A 183 -2.80 9.04 -11.11
N ILE A 184 -3.38 8.23 -10.22
CA ILE A 184 -4.37 7.21 -10.56
C ILE A 184 -5.73 7.72 -10.08
N SER A 185 -6.74 7.64 -10.95
CA SER A 185 -8.10 8.06 -10.61
C SER A 185 -8.70 7.18 -9.51
N ASN A 186 -9.28 7.81 -8.48
CA ASN A 186 -10.04 7.13 -7.41
C ASN A 186 -11.51 6.86 -7.82
N LEU A 187 -11.92 7.18 -9.05
CA LEU A 187 -13.30 6.95 -9.51
C LEU A 187 -13.61 5.46 -9.49
N GLY A 188 -14.69 5.11 -8.80
CA GLY A 188 -15.09 3.73 -8.55
C GLY A 188 -14.41 3.07 -7.34
N CYS A 189 -13.65 3.83 -6.54
CA CYS A 189 -13.20 3.40 -5.22
C CYS A 189 -14.14 3.92 -4.14
N ALA A 190 -14.49 3.10 -3.14
CA ALA A 190 -15.22 3.59 -1.98
C ALA A 190 -14.28 4.52 -1.17
N PRO A 191 -14.69 5.75 -0.85
CA PRO A 191 -13.82 6.71 -0.17
C PRO A 191 -13.72 6.44 1.34
N LEU A 192 -12.58 6.83 1.94
CA LEU A 192 -12.45 7.04 3.37
C LEU A 192 -12.26 8.53 3.68
N ALA A 193 -11.24 9.14 3.08
CA ALA A 193 -10.97 10.58 3.14
C ALA A 193 -10.53 11.05 1.74
N PRO A 194 -11.46 11.56 0.92
CA PRO A 194 -11.24 11.82 -0.52
C PRO A 194 -10.01 12.68 -0.84
N SER A 195 -9.69 13.64 0.02
CA SER A 195 -8.51 14.50 -0.15
C SER A 195 -7.17 13.81 0.13
N LEU A 196 -7.20 12.64 0.77
CA LEU A 196 -6.00 11.88 1.16
C LEU A 196 -5.88 10.56 0.41
N ASP A 197 -7.00 9.99 -0.05
CA ASP A 197 -7.05 8.68 -0.70
C ASP A 197 -6.21 8.65 -1.97
N SER A 198 -5.38 7.63 -2.11
CA SER A 198 -4.60 7.35 -3.31
C SER A 198 -4.65 5.86 -3.62
N VAL A 199 -4.81 5.49 -4.88
CA VAL A 199 -4.58 4.10 -5.30
C VAL A 199 -3.09 3.79 -5.20
N GLY A 200 -2.75 2.61 -4.71
CA GLY A 200 -1.36 2.17 -4.61
C GLY A 200 -1.18 0.72 -5.02
N ILE A 201 0.08 0.33 -5.17
CA ILE A 201 0.51 -0.95 -5.72
C ILE A 201 1.33 -1.70 -4.68
N LEU A 202 1.01 -2.97 -4.46
CA LEU A 202 1.84 -3.90 -3.68
C LEU A 202 2.43 -4.94 -4.63
N SER A 203 3.72 -5.24 -4.49
CA SER A 203 4.40 -6.30 -5.24
C SER A 203 5.59 -6.85 -4.43
N ARG A 204 6.13 -8.00 -4.86
CA ARG A 204 7.36 -8.54 -4.25
C ARG A 204 8.61 -7.90 -4.83
N PHE A 205 8.56 -7.45 -6.07
CA PHE A 205 9.69 -6.88 -6.79
C PHE A 205 9.35 -5.51 -7.37
N PRO A 206 10.30 -4.56 -7.36
CA PRO A 206 10.08 -3.23 -7.95
C PRO A 206 9.72 -3.29 -9.44
N GLN A 207 10.30 -4.26 -10.19
CA GLN A 207 10.01 -4.45 -11.61
C GLN A 207 8.54 -4.78 -11.85
N ASP A 208 7.95 -5.64 -11.02
CA ASP A 208 6.53 -6.01 -11.12
C ASP A 208 5.63 -4.80 -10.83
N ALA A 209 5.98 -3.98 -9.80
CA ALA A 209 5.29 -2.72 -9.53
C ALA A 209 5.37 -1.74 -10.71
N ARG A 210 6.53 -1.68 -11.39
CA ARG A 210 6.74 -0.80 -12.55
C ARG A 210 5.85 -1.18 -13.73
N GLU A 211 5.69 -2.47 -14.03
CA GLU A 211 4.80 -2.92 -15.09
C GLU A 211 3.33 -2.58 -14.79
N ILE A 212 2.90 -2.77 -13.54
CA ILE A 212 1.55 -2.37 -13.11
C ILE A 212 1.38 -0.84 -13.18
N TRP A 213 2.36 -0.05 -12.71
CA TRP A 213 2.34 1.41 -12.83
C TRP A 213 2.25 1.87 -14.30
N ALA A 214 3.04 1.25 -15.18
CA ALA A 214 3.02 1.58 -16.61
C ALA A 214 1.66 1.29 -17.28
N ALA A 215 0.97 0.25 -16.82
CA ALA A 215 -0.38 -0.07 -17.30
C ALA A 215 -1.44 0.91 -16.76
N LEU A 216 -1.30 1.37 -15.51
CA LEU A 216 -2.23 2.32 -14.90
C LEU A 216 -2.05 3.76 -15.38
N CYS A 217 -0.82 4.15 -15.71
CA CYS A 217 -0.43 5.51 -16.08
C CYS A 217 0.46 5.54 -17.34
N PRO A 218 -0.03 5.05 -18.49
CA PRO A 218 0.79 4.94 -19.71
C PRO A 218 1.24 6.29 -20.26
N GLN A 219 0.55 7.38 -19.92
CA GLN A 219 0.87 8.75 -20.36
C GLN A 219 2.01 9.39 -19.54
N MET A 220 2.38 8.79 -18.39
CA MET A 220 3.41 9.38 -17.55
C MET A 220 4.81 9.14 -18.12
N PRO A 221 5.70 10.15 -18.11
CA PRO A 221 7.03 10.00 -18.65
C PRO A 221 7.84 8.98 -17.88
N ARG A 222 8.58 8.15 -18.58
CA ARG A 222 9.50 7.16 -18.02
C ARG A 222 10.85 7.81 -17.70
N LEU A 223 10.83 8.82 -16.85
CA LEU A 223 12.05 9.51 -16.43
C LEU A 223 12.86 8.63 -15.47
N LEU A 224 14.15 8.54 -15.74
CA LEU A 224 15.11 7.93 -14.82
C LEU A 224 15.66 9.01 -13.88
N ALA A 225 16.01 8.64 -12.65
CA ALA A 225 16.77 9.53 -11.78
C ALA A 225 18.13 9.86 -12.44
N GLN A 226 18.55 11.11 -12.34
CA GLN A 226 19.87 11.51 -12.81
C GLN A 226 20.96 10.84 -11.93
N GLN A 227 22.10 10.56 -12.51
CA GLN A 227 23.24 10.02 -11.76
C GLN A 227 24.29 11.12 -11.58
N PRO A 228 24.91 11.26 -10.41
CA PRO A 228 24.68 10.48 -9.19
C PRO A 228 23.37 10.87 -8.50
N VAL A 229 22.72 9.90 -7.83
CA VAL A 229 21.49 10.13 -7.07
C VAL A 229 21.83 10.85 -5.76
N ASN A 230 21.04 11.87 -5.42
CA ASN A 230 21.15 12.60 -4.16
C ASN A 230 19.93 12.32 -3.27
N CYS A 231 20.17 11.95 -2.02
CA CYS A 231 19.13 11.64 -1.06
C CYS A 231 19.27 12.51 0.19
N GLN A 232 18.15 12.95 0.75
CA GLN A 232 18.05 13.38 2.13
C GLN A 232 17.63 12.19 3.00
N LEU A 233 18.17 12.09 4.20
CA LEU A 233 17.74 11.14 5.22
C LEU A 233 17.14 11.90 6.39
N TRP A 234 15.88 11.70 6.68
CA TRP A 234 15.29 12.12 7.95
C TRP A 234 15.21 10.94 8.91
N MET A 235 15.95 11.05 10.00
CA MET A 235 15.85 10.14 11.13
C MET A 235 15.29 10.93 12.32
N PRO A 236 13.99 10.73 12.67
CA PRO A 236 13.39 11.44 13.80
C PRO A 236 14.21 11.31 15.10
N GLU A 237 14.38 12.39 15.83
CA GLU A 237 15.13 12.39 17.09
C GLU A 237 14.48 11.52 18.17
N LYS A 238 13.15 11.40 18.11
CA LYS A 238 12.35 10.65 19.08
C LYS A 238 11.34 9.73 18.38
N GLY A 239 11.10 8.59 19.02
CA GLY A 239 10.01 7.68 18.61
C GLY A 239 10.40 6.69 17.51
N VAL A 240 11.67 6.57 17.16
CA VAL A 240 12.21 5.48 16.34
C VAL A 240 13.02 4.55 17.23
N SER A 241 12.81 3.25 17.11
CA SER A 241 13.61 2.28 17.87
C SER A 241 15.07 2.29 17.39
N PRO A 242 16.03 2.07 18.30
CA PRO A 242 17.46 2.05 17.94
C PRO A 242 17.79 1.04 16.85
N LEU A 243 17.08 -0.10 16.82
CA LEU A 243 17.28 -1.15 15.85
C LEU A 243 16.86 -0.70 14.45
N VAL A 244 15.70 -0.08 14.31
CA VAL A 244 15.23 0.49 13.03
C VAL A 244 16.16 1.60 12.57
N ALA A 245 16.51 2.53 13.46
CA ALA A 245 17.42 3.63 13.13
C ALA A 245 18.78 3.15 12.62
N GLN A 246 19.36 2.14 13.30
CA GLN A 246 20.63 1.55 12.89
C GLN A 246 20.52 0.84 11.55
N ALA A 247 19.45 0.06 11.33
CA ALA A 247 19.23 -0.64 10.07
C ALA A 247 19.11 0.32 8.89
N VAL A 248 18.37 1.41 9.06
CA VAL A 248 18.20 2.46 8.03
C VAL A 248 19.55 3.12 7.71
N ARG A 249 20.30 3.56 8.72
CA ARG A 249 21.63 4.16 8.50
C ARG A 249 22.59 3.19 7.82
N ASN A 250 22.64 1.93 8.25
CA ASN A 250 23.49 0.92 7.63
C ASN A 250 23.11 0.66 6.16
N TRP A 251 21.83 0.70 5.85
CA TRP A 251 21.36 0.53 4.48
C TRP A 251 21.73 1.74 3.60
N THR A 252 21.63 2.97 4.11
CA THR A 252 22.00 4.15 3.32
C THR A 252 23.49 4.16 2.95
N LEU A 253 24.37 3.54 3.73
CA LEU A 253 25.79 3.38 3.40
C LEU A 253 26.05 2.42 2.22
N GLN A 254 25.09 1.60 1.85
CA GLN A 254 25.19 0.65 0.74
C GLN A 254 24.66 1.22 -0.57
N LEU A 255 24.03 2.40 -0.54
CA LEU A 255 23.47 3.04 -1.73
C LEU A 255 24.57 3.61 -2.62
N ASN A 256 24.40 3.48 -3.92
CA ASN A 256 25.16 4.27 -4.89
C ASN A 256 24.55 5.68 -5.01
N ALA A 257 24.59 6.44 -3.91
CA ALA A 257 23.97 7.76 -3.79
C ALA A 257 24.72 8.60 -2.77
N THR A 258 24.63 9.92 -2.91
CA THR A 258 25.03 10.85 -1.85
C THR A 258 23.87 10.98 -0.86
N VAL A 259 24.08 10.64 0.41
CA VAL A 259 23.04 10.74 1.43
C VAL A 259 23.45 11.78 2.47
N ARG A 260 22.55 12.76 2.71
CA ARG A 260 22.71 13.78 3.73
C ARG A 260 21.61 13.68 4.78
N GLU A 261 21.96 13.55 6.04
CA GLU A 261 20.99 13.57 7.14
C GLU A 261 20.48 15.00 7.40
N ILE A 262 19.15 15.13 7.55
CA ILE A 262 18.47 16.40 7.82
C ILE A 262 17.56 16.25 9.03
N ASN A 263 17.22 17.37 9.67
CA ASN A 263 16.15 17.42 10.67
C ASN A 263 14.91 18.07 10.06
N MET A 264 13.75 17.39 10.18
CA MET A 264 12.44 17.93 9.80
C MET A 264 11.37 17.67 10.88
N ASP A 265 11.77 17.43 12.13
CA ASP A 265 10.87 17.06 13.22
C ASP A 265 9.75 18.11 13.42
N GLU A 266 10.09 19.39 13.39
CA GLU A 266 9.10 20.48 13.52
C GLU A 266 8.11 20.49 12.33
N SER A 267 8.62 20.41 11.11
CA SER A 267 7.78 20.31 9.90
C SER A 267 6.86 19.09 9.94
N PHE A 268 7.39 17.96 10.39
CA PHE A 268 6.62 16.73 10.55
C PHE A 268 5.44 16.90 11.50
N GLU A 269 5.66 17.50 12.68
CA GLU A 269 4.58 17.69 13.65
C GLU A 269 3.47 18.61 13.13
N VAL A 270 3.83 19.67 12.39
CA VAL A 270 2.87 20.56 11.73
C VAL A 270 2.06 19.79 10.67
N LEU A 271 2.75 19.11 9.75
CA LEU A 271 2.11 18.38 8.66
C LEU A 271 1.24 17.23 9.16
N ASN A 272 1.70 16.50 10.18
CA ASN A 272 0.94 15.40 10.77
C ASN A 272 -0.35 15.88 11.44
N ARG A 273 -0.34 17.06 12.07
CA ARG A 273 -1.55 17.69 12.62
C ARG A 273 -2.57 18.03 11.54
N HIS A 274 -2.14 18.60 10.42
CA HIS A 274 -3.01 18.88 9.29
C HIS A 274 -3.55 17.59 8.66
N ALA A 275 -2.72 16.56 8.51
CA ALA A 275 -3.13 15.24 8.00
C ALA A 275 -4.22 14.62 8.87
N GLN A 276 -4.08 14.67 10.21
CA GLN A 276 -5.08 14.15 11.15
C GLN A 276 -6.39 14.91 11.08
N ARG A 277 -6.36 16.25 10.99
CA ARG A 277 -7.57 17.07 10.86
C ARG A 277 -8.37 16.70 9.61
N VAL A 278 -7.68 16.57 8.47
CA VAL A 278 -8.33 16.17 7.20
C VAL A 278 -8.88 14.75 7.29
N LEU A 279 -8.07 13.80 7.78
CA LEU A 279 -8.50 12.41 7.94
C LEU A 279 -9.75 12.29 8.80
N PHE A 280 -9.76 12.89 9.98
CA PHE A 280 -10.87 12.77 10.93
C PHE A 280 -12.14 13.44 10.40
N TYR A 281 -12.01 14.67 9.89
CA TYR A 281 -13.15 15.41 9.35
C TYR A 281 -13.78 14.69 8.15
N GLU A 282 -12.99 14.31 7.16
CA GLU A 282 -13.51 13.65 5.96
C GLU A 282 -14.06 12.25 6.24
N THR A 283 -13.42 11.47 7.13
CA THR A 283 -13.99 10.19 7.59
C THR A 283 -15.36 10.39 8.25
N ALA A 284 -15.50 11.43 9.07
CA ALA A 284 -16.79 11.75 9.69
C ALA A 284 -17.86 12.13 8.65
N GLN A 285 -17.50 12.89 7.62
CA GLN A 285 -18.44 13.28 6.56
C GLN A 285 -18.82 12.08 5.68
N THR A 286 -17.84 11.26 5.31
CA THR A 286 -18.06 10.05 4.49
C THR A 286 -19.01 9.06 5.16
N HIS A 287 -18.91 8.92 6.49
CA HIS A 287 -19.68 7.96 7.28
C HIS A 287 -20.74 8.62 8.18
N LEU A 288 -21.17 9.83 7.85
CA LEU A 288 -22.04 10.64 8.72
C LEU A 288 -23.36 9.94 9.08
N ALA A 289 -23.98 9.25 8.13
CA ALA A 289 -25.25 8.55 8.35
C ALA A 289 -25.06 7.42 9.38
N THR A 290 -24.13 6.51 9.15
CA THR A 290 -23.88 5.35 10.03
C THR A 290 -23.35 5.78 11.41
N LEU A 291 -22.59 6.87 11.49
CA LEU A 291 -22.14 7.44 12.77
C LEU A 291 -23.32 8.00 13.58
N LYS A 292 -24.26 8.72 12.94
CA LYS A 292 -25.46 9.24 13.60
C LYS A 292 -26.42 8.15 14.05
N GLU A 293 -26.53 7.08 13.28
CA GLU A 293 -27.36 5.92 13.59
C GLU A 293 -26.71 4.98 14.62
N GLY A 294 -25.41 5.14 14.90
CA GLY A 294 -24.67 4.26 15.80
C GLY A 294 -24.37 2.88 15.18
N THR A 295 -24.48 2.76 13.86
CA THR A 295 -24.29 1.50 13.10
C THR A 295 -22.90 1.42 12.43
N ALA A 296 -22.08 2.47 12.53
CA ALA A 296 -20.75 2.49 11.95
C ALA A 296 -19.84 1.41 12.57
N GLU A 297 -18.95 0.85 11.76
CA GLU A 297 -17.91 -0.09 12.22
C GLU A 297 -17.04 0.53 13.34
N PRO A 298 -16.56 -0.27 14.33
CA PRO A 298 -15.79 0.26 15.46
C PRO A 298 -14.57 1.07 15.07
N SER A 299 -13.87 0.68 14.00
CA SER A 299 -12.72 1.42 13.46
C SER A 299 -13.13 2.78 12.89
N VAL A 300 -14.26 2.84 12.21
CA VAL A 300 -14.85 4.10 11.69
C VAL A 300 -15.31 4.99 12.84
N GLN A 301 -15.96 4.41 13.87
CA GLN A 301 -16.35 5.16 15.06
C GLN A 301 -15.17 5.83 15.76
N SER A 302 -14.06 5.10 15.91
CA SER A 302 -12.86 5.60 16.61
C SER A 302 -12.25 6.86 15.99
N ILE A 303 -12.37 7.01 14.68
CA ILE A 303 -11.83 8.16 13.91
C ILE A 303 -12.94 9.18 13.61
N GLY A 304 -14.10 8.70 13.15
CA GLY A 304 -15.21 9.55 12.74
C GLY A 304 -15.80 10.37 13.89
N LEU A 305 -15.90 9.81 15.11
CA LEU A 305 -16.37 10.57 16.27
C LEU A 305 -15.44 11.74 16.62
N LEU A 306 -14.13 11.59 16.46
CA LEU A 306 -13.18 12.69 16.60
C LEU A 306 -13.43 13.77 15.56
N GLY A 307 -13.75 13.35 14.32
CA GLY A 307 -14.07 14.27 13.22
C GLY A 307 -15.37 15.04 13.41
N LEU A 308 -16.39 14.44 14.04
CA LEU A 308 -17.63 15.14 14.36
C LEU A 308 -17.44 16.28 15.38
N GLY A 309 -16.45 16.13 16.28
CA GLY A 309 -16.09 17.17 17.26
C GLY A 309 -15.12 18.22 16.74
N LEU A 310 -14.61 18.07 15.51
CA LEU A 310 -13.58 18.93 14.95
C LEU A 310 -14.22 20.19 14.32
N PRO A 311 -13.76 21.41 14.70
CA PRO A 311 -14.26 22.63 14.06
C PRO A 311 -14.02 22.60 12.54
N GLN A 312 -15.03 22.93 11.76
CA GLN A 312 -14.93 22.99 10.30
C GLN A 312 -13.80 23.95 9.85
N SER A 313 -13.61 25.05 10.56
CA SER A 313 -12.55 26.02 10.26
C SER A 313 -11.15 25.41 10.31
N TRP A 314 -10.90 24.40 11.16
CA TRP A 314 -9.61 23.72 11.22
C TRP A 314 -9.37 22.80 10.03
N TYR A 315 -10.44 22.20 9.51
CA TYR A 315 -10.39 21.44 8.26
C TYR A 315 -10.11 22.36 7.08
N GLU A 316 -10.87 23.48 6.98
CA GLU A 316 -10.70 24.46 5.91
C GLU A 316 -9.30 25.07 5.90
N GLU A 317 -8.76 25.45 7.09
CA GLU A 317 -7.37 25.87 7.24
C GLU A 317 -6.39 24.83 6.69
N SER A 318 -6.62 23.56 7.02
CA SER A 318 -5.73 22.48 6.59
C SER A 318 -5.77 22.27 5.07
N ILE A 319 -6.94 22.38 4.45
CA ILE A 319 -7.06 22.28 2.99
C ILE A 319 -6.43 23.49 2.28
N GLN A 320 -6.68 24.70 2.78
CA GLN A 320 -6.16 25.93 2.18
C GLN A 320 -4.62 26.04 2.29
N SER A 321 -4.05 25.55 3.39
CA SER A 321 -2.61 25.58 3.62
C SER A 321 -1.82 24.54 2.81
N ARG A 322 -2.49 23.54 2.24
CA ARG A 322 -1.84 22.34 1.67
C ARG A 322 -0.84 22.65 0.58
N THR A 323 -1.20 23.49 -0.40
CA THR A 323 -0.30 23.85 -1.52
C THR A 323 0.94 24.58 -1.03
N PHE A 324 0.77 25.57 -0.17
CA PHE A 324 1.89 26.31 0.44
C PHE A 324 2.81 25.41 1.25
N LEU A 325 2.24 24.50 2.05
CA LEU A 325 3.01 23.55 2.85
C LEU A 325 3.74 22.53 1.99
N LEU A 326 3.16 22.08 0.86
CA LEU A 326 3.85 21.23 -0.11
C LEU A 326 5.04 21.93 -0.75
N GLU A 327 4.86 23.16 -1.23
CA GLU A 327 5.93 23.95 -1.85
C GLU A 327 7.08 24.20 -0.86
N ASN A 328 6.76 24.61 0.37
CA ASN A 328 7.75 24.79 1.42
C ASN A 328 8.48 23.49 1.75
N PHE A 329 7.74 22.38 1.89
CA PHE A 329 8.32 21.07 2.18
C PHE A 329 9.31 20.65 1.08
N VAL A 330 8.93 20.78 -0.18
CA VAL A 330 9.79 20.45 -1.32
C VAL A 330 11.05 21.33 -1.32
N ASN A 331 10.90 22.62 -1.11
CA ASN A 331 12.03 23.56 -1.12
C ASN A 331 12.99 23.32 0.06
N GLN A 332 12.48 23.06 1.25
CA GLN A 332 13.29 22.94 2.48
C GLN A 332 13.89 21.55 2.65
N HIS A 333 13.14 20.49 2.35
CA HIS A 333 13.51 19.12 2.70
C HIS A 333 13.94 18.24 1.52
N PHE A 334 13.60 18.60 0.28
CA PHE A 334 14.25 18.01 -0.87
C PHE A 334 15.40 18.88 -1.37
N GLY A 335 15.21 20.23 -1.50
CA GLY A 335 16.22 21.08 -2.12
C GLY A 335 16.64 20.55 -3.49
N GLU A 336 17.91 20.17 -3.66
CA GLU A 336 18.43 19.55 -4.87
C GLU A 336 18.41 18.00 -4.83
N ALA A 337 18.00 17.39 -3.73
CA ALA A 337 17.95 15.95 -3.64
C ALA A 337 16.80 15.36 -4.47
N ASP A 338 17.01 14.18 -5.01
CA ASP A 338 16.02 13.43 -5.77
C ASP A 338 14.98 12.79 -4.85
N PHE A 339 15.44 12.27 -3.70
CA PHE A 339 14.64 11.49 -2.77
C PHE A 339 14.82 11.93 -1.32
N LEU A 340 13.76 11.72 -0.53
CA LEU A 340 13.79 11.81 0.93
C LEU A 340 13.52 10.42 1.51
N ILE A 341 14.44 9.92 2.32
CA ILE A 341 14.38 8.61 2.98
C ILE A 341 13.95 8.79 4.42
N THR A 342 13.01 7.97 4.89
CA THR A 342 12.57 7.90 6.29
C THR A 342 12.35 6.45 6.71
N PRO A 343 12.29 6.13 8.02
CA PRO A 343 11.77 4.83 8.46
C PRO A 343 10.32 4.63 7.98
N SER A 344 9.95 3.43 7.54
CA SER A 344 8.53 3.10 7.25
C SER A 344 7.74 2.97 8.54
N LEU A 345 8.21 2.15 9.46
CA LEU A 345 7.63 1.98 10.79
C LEU A 345 8.57 2.58 11.83
N ALA A 346 8.01 3.04 12.94
CA ALA A 346 8.82 3.62 14.02
C ALA A 346 9.54 2.54 14.84
N ASP A 347 9.05 1.31 14.82
CA ASP A 347 9.63 0.14 15.48
C ASP A 347 9.56 -1.08 14.58
N THR A 348 10.06 -2.23 15.06
CA THR A 348 9.90 -3.53 14.39
C THR A 348 8.44 -3.92 14.26
N VAL A 349 8.14 -4.87 13.38
CA VAL A 349 6.78 -5.36 13.19
C VAL A 349 6.26 -5.99 14.48
N PRO A 350 5.15 -5.48 15.06
CA PRO A 350 4.63 -5.99 16.32
C PRO A 350 3.96 -7.36 16.16
N ASP A 351 3.73 -8.05 17.27
CA ASP A 351 2.85 -9.21 17.31
C ASP A 351 1.42 -8.78 16.99
N TRP A 352 0.68 -9.61 16.22
CA TRP A 352 -0.68 -9.26 15.80
C TRP A 352 -1.64 -9.02 16.97
N GLN A 353 -1.44 -9.75 18.09
CA GLN A 353 -2.25 -9.63 19.31
C GLN A 353 -2.08 -8.27 19.99
N THR A 354 -0.86 -7.74 19.98
CA THR A 354 -0.56 -6.45 20.63
C THR A 354 -1.15 -5.25 19.93
N VAL A 355 -1.51 -5.38 18.66
CA VAL A 355 -2.15 -4.29 17.88
C VAL A 355 -3.64 -4.54 17.65
N GLN A 356 -4.21 -5.60 18.20
CA GLN A 356 -5.63 -5.90 18.10
C GLN A 356 -6.41 -5.21 19.21
N ILE A 357 -7.25 -4.25 18.86
CA ILE A 357 -8.11 -3.54 19.83
C ILE A 357 -9.05 -4.54 20.51
N GLY A 358 -9.08 -4.48 21.83
CA GLY A 358 -9.87 -5.40 22.68
C GLY A 358 -9.13 -6.66 23.10
N HIS A 359 -7.93 -6.93 22.61
CA HIS A 359 -7.09 -8.01 23.12
C HIS A 359 -6.44 -7.63 24.46
N SER A 360 -6.23 -8.61 25.36
CA SER A 360 -5.67 -8.37 26.70
C SER A 360 -4.22 -7.83 26.69
N THR A 361 -3.49 -8.06 25.60
CA THR A 361 -2.11 -7.58 25.38
C THR A 361 -2.05 -6.33 24.49
N PHE A 362 -3.17 -5.67 24.26
CA PHE A 362 -3.20 -4.50 23.37
C PHE A 362 -2.22 -3.41 23.80
N ASP A 363 -1.32 -3.03 22.90
CA ASP A 363 -0.36 -1.95 23.08
C ASP A 363 -0.67 -0.80 22.12
N ARG A 364 -1.18 0.28 22.67
CA ARG A 364 -1.48 1.49 21.91
C ARG A 364 -0.23 2.10 21.29
N ALA A 365 0.92 2.04 21.97
CA ALA A 365 2.17 2.61 21.46
C ALA A 365 2.66 1.83 20.24
N GLY A 366 2.61 0.50 20.28
CA GLY A 366 2.93 -0.35 19.13
C GLY A 366 2.02 -0.09 17.92
N LEU A 367 0.71 0.10 18.16
CA LEU A 367 -0.22 0.47 17.09
C LEU A 367 0.16 1.83 16.48
N PHE A 368 0.48 2.85 17.29
CA PHE A 368 0.90 4.16 16.79
C PHE A 368 2.23 4.10 16.05
N ALA A 369 3.17 3.26 16.48
CA ALA A 369 4.45 3.06 15.81
C ALA A 369 4.30 2.59 14.35
N MET A 370 3.24 1.83 14.04
CA MET A 370 2.98 1.33 12.69
C MET A 370 2.61 2.42 11.68
N HIS A 371 1.96 3.51 12.10
CA HIS A 371 1.46 4.52 11.14
C HIS A 371 2.02 5.92 11.36
N ARG A 372 2.92 6.09 12.33
CA ARG A 372 3.44 7.39 12.75
C ARG A 372 3.92 8.28 11.61
N TYR A 373 4.67 7.71 10.64
CA TYR A 373 5.32 8.47 9.56
C TYR A 373 4.56 8.42 8.23
N MET A 374 3.27 8.06 8.23
CA MET A 374 2.52 7.83 7.00
C MET A 374 1.65 9.01 6.56
N GLY A 375 0.88 9.58 7.49
CA GLY A 375 -0.20 10.53 7.18
C GLY A 375 0.24 11.82 6.50
N PHE A 376 1.39 12.38 6.91
CA PHE A 376 1.90 13.63 6.31
C PHE A 376 2.19 13.49 4.81
N VAL A 377 2.58 12.30 4.36
CA VAL A 377 2.83 12.01 2.93
C VAL A 377 1.53 12.08 2.12
N ASN A 378 0.42 11.57 2.67
CA ASN A 378 -0.89 11.69 2.05
C ASN A 378 -1.37 13.14 2.04
N TYR A 379 -1.19 13.84 3.14
CA TYR A 379 -1.56 15.25 3.22
C TYR A 379 -0.82 16.10 2.19
N LEU A 380 0.47 15.89 1.99
CA LEU A 380 1.24 16.56 0.94
C LEU A 380 0.95 16.01 -0.47
N GLY A 381 0.29 14.87 -0.60
CA GLY A 381 0.00 14.23 -1.89
C GLY A 381 1.23 13.65 -2.59
N LEU A 382 2.36 13.49 -1.89
CA LEU A 382 3.60 13.01 -2.46
C LEU A 382 3.56 11.51 -2.79
N PRO A 383 4.24 11.06 -3.85
CA PRO A 383 4.47 9.64 -4.07
C PRO A 383 5.48 9.10 -3.05
N SER A 384 5.30 7.86 -2.64
CA SER A 384 6.17 7.20 -1.67
C SER A 384 6.23 5.70 -1.91
N LEU A 385 7.42 5.15 -1.76
CA LEU A 385 7.70 3.73 -1.91
C LEU A 385 8.17 3.13 -0.58
N ASN A 386 7.51 2.07 -0.11
CA ASN A 386 8.04 1.20 0.93
C ASN A 386 9.01 0.19 0.32
N LEU A 387 10.20 0.07 0.91
CA LEU A 387 11.27 -0.83 0.46
C LEU A 387 11.80 -1.64 1.65
N PRO A 388 11.75 -2.98 1.62
CA PRO A 388 12.31 -3.82 2.66
C PRO A 388 13.84 -3.84 2.56
N ILE A 389 14.54 -3.49 3.66
CA ILE A 389 15.99 -3.31 3.70
C ILE A 389 16.71 -4.30 4.63
N GLY A 390 15.98 -5.01 5.47
CA GLY A 390 16.55 -5.92 6.45
C GLY A 390 15.52 -6.77 7.16
N ARG A 391 16.00 -7.51 8.15
CA ARG A 391 15.18 -8.34 9.05
C ARG A 391 15.62 -8.11 10.48
N ASP A 392 14.67 -8.18 11.40
CA ASP A 392 14.97 -8.24 12.83
C ASP A 392 15.37 -9.67 13.27
N ALA A 393 15.59 -9.85 14.56
CA ALA A 393 15.99 -11.14 15.13
C ALA A 393 14.91 -12.25 14.99
N GLN A 394 13.64 -11.88 14.80
CA GLN A 394 12.51 -12.77 14.55
C GLN A 394 12.34 -13.06 13.04
N GLY A 395 13.14 -12.44 12.17
CA GLY A 395 13.04 -12.57 10.72
C GLY A 395 11.99 -11.67 10.09
N ARG A 396 11.36 -10.77 10.86
CA ARG A 396 10.37 -9.78 10.39
C ARG A 396 11.04 -8.64 9.64
N ALA A 397 10.32 -8.03 8.73
CA ALA A 397 10.85 -6.99 7.87
C ALA A 397 11.22 -5.70 8.62
N ILE A 398 12.34 -5.10 8.23
CA ILE A 398 12.67 -3.71 8.51
C ILE A 398 12.64 -2.99 7.15
N CYS A 399 11.92 -1.87 7.09
CA CYS A 399 11.67 -1.16 5.85
C CYS A 399 11.98 0.33 5.96
N VAL A 400 12.33 0.92 4.82
CA VAL A 400 12.38 2.37 4.62
C VAL A 400 11.22 2.82 3.76
N GLN A 401 10.81 4.04 3.95
CA GLN A 401 9.93 4.79 3.09
C GLN A 401 10.77 5.80 2.30
N VAL A 402 10.70 5.75 0.98
CA VAL A 402 11.39 6.68 0.08
C VAL A 402 10.33 7.56 -0.57
N LEU A 403 10.43 8.87 -0.38
CA LEU A 403 9.55 9.87 -0.96
C LEU A 403 10.23 10.55 -2.16
N ALA A 404 9.43 10.97 -3.12
CA ALA A 404 9.90 11.80 -4.23
C ALA A 404 8.97 12.98 -4.46
N ARG A 405 9.34 13.88 -5.38
CA ARG A 405 8.48 14.96 -5.84
C ARG A 405 7.22 14.42 -6.51
N PRO A 406 6.14 15.18 -6.57
CA PRO A 406 4.93 14.77 -7.28
C PRO A 406 5.23 14.24 -8.70
N TYR A 407 4.58 13.15 -9.07
CA TYR A 407 4.69 12.47 -10.39
C TYR A 407 6.06 11.83 -10.68
N ALA A 408 6.88 11.56 -9.66
CA ALA A 408 8.17 10.89 -9.78
C ALA A 408 8.13 9.38 -9.45
N GLU A 409 6.99 8.71 -9.62
CA GLU A 409 6.83 7.28 -9.30
C GLU A 409 7.80 6.40 -10.09
N HIS A 410 8.03 6.74 -11.36
CA HIS A 410 8.97 5.97 -12.19
C HIS A 410 10.41 6.08 -11.67
N GLN A 411 10.79 7.26 -11.18
CA GLN A 411 12.10 7.47 -10.55
C GLN A 411 12.23 6.67 -9.24
N LEU A 412 11.16 6.64 -8.41
CA LEU A 412 11.12 5.82 -7.19
C LEU A 412 11.29 4.33 -7.48
N LEU A 413 10.58 3.82 -8.48
CA LEU A 413 10.66 2.41 -8.88
C LEU A 413 12.05 2.07 -9.43
N ASN A 414 12.62 2.95 -10.26
CA ASN A 414 13.97 2.78 -10.77
C ASN A 414 15.02 2.83 -9.64
N PHE A 415 14.88 3.73 -8.68
CA PHE A 415 15.73 3.79 -7.50
C PHE A 415 15.67 2.48 -6.70
N ALA A 416 14.46 1.94 -6.47
CA ALA A 416 14.29 0.69 -5.77
C ALA A 416 14.90 -0.51 -6.51
N GLU A 417 14.87 -0.53 -7.86
CA GLU A 417 15.50 -1.58 -8.66
C GLU A 417 17.03 -1.60 -8.53
N GLN A 418 17.63 -0.43 -8.32
CA GLN A 418 19.08 -0.25 -8.19
C GLN A 418 19.54 -0.33 -6.73
N SER A 419 18.63 -0.28 -5.77
CA SER A 419 18.95 -0.31 -4.35
C SER A 419 19.04 -1.73 -3.81
N PRO A 420 19.88 -2.01 -2.80
CA PRO A 420 19.83 -3.28 -2.09
C PRO A 420 18.48 -3.43 -1.38
N PHE A 421 17.79 -4.54 -1.59
CA PHE A 421 16.56 -4.85 -0.85
C PHE A 421 16.50 -6.35 -0.47
N VAL A 422 15.71 -6.65 0.55
CA VAL A 422 15.51 -8.02 1.05
C VAL A 422 14.24 -8.60 0.45
N PHE A 423 14.35 -9.76 -0.15
CA PHE A 423 13.24 -10.51 -0.68
C PHE A 423 12.94 -11.75 0.20
N TRP A 424 11.65 -12.02 0.46
CA TRP A 424 11.20 -13.24 1.14
C TRP A 424 10.84 -14.30 0.12
N ASN A 425 11.69 -15.34 0.01
CA ASN A 425 11.35 -16.52 -0.78
C ASN A 425 10.61 -17.52 0.11
N LEU A 426 9.28 -17.53 0.04
CA LEU A 426 8.43 -18.43 0.82
C LEU A 426 8.27 -19.83 0.20
N THR A 427 8.85 -20.07 -0.99
CA THR A 427 8.76 -21.39 -1.65
C THR A 427 9.63 -22.47 -1.01
N THR A 428 10.50 -22.11 -0.06
CA THR A 428 11.39 -23.06 0.64
C THR A 428 10.79 -23.66 1.92
N HIS A 429 9.56 -23.31 2.29
CA HIS A 429 8.88 -23.78 3.50
C HIS A 429 7.46 -24.34 3.24
N ALA A 430 7.19 -24.80 2.02
CA ALA A 430 5.95 -25.48 1.64
C ALA A 430 6.10 -27.00 1.74
#